data_3e31029de5d63c8136a1b0b7d2209bf4
#
_entry.id   3e31029de5d63c8136a1b0b7d2209bf4
#
_cell.length_a   1.000
_cell.length_b   1.000
_cell.length_c   1.000
_cell.angle_alpha   90.00
_cell.angle_beta   90.00
_cell.angle_gamma   90.00
#
_symmetry.space_group_name_H-M   'P 1'
#
loop_
_entity.id
_entity.type
_entity.pdbx_description
1 polymer ?
#
loop_
_entity_poly.entity_id
_entity_poly.type
_entity_poly.pdbx_seq_one_letter_code
_entity_poly.pdbx_strand_id
1 'polypeptide(L)'
;MFTAVLMSEKYQNCLPAVQKKNLAVVGAGPAGLAFAINAAARGHQVTLFDAHSEIGGQFNIAKQIPGKEEFYETLRYYRRMIEVTGVTLKLNHTVTADQLQAFDETILASGIVPRTPPIDGIDHPKVLSYLDVLRDKAPVGNKVAIIGCGGIGFD
;
A
#
# COMPACT_ATOMS: atom_id res chain seq x y z
N MET A 1 -13.93 7.18 -18.31
CA MET A 1 -14.93 7.89 -17.50
C MET A 1 -15.10 7.10 -16.20
N PHE A 2 -14.33 7.41 -15.18
CA PHE A 2 -14.46 6.75 -13.89
C PHE A 2 -15.71 7.32 -13.22
N THR A 3 -16.73 6.51 -13.09
CA THR A 3 -17.86 6.84 -12.25
C THR A 3 -17.35 6.82 -10.81
N ALA A 4 -17.11 7.98 -10.23
CA ALA A 4 -16.94 8.10 -8.80
C ALA A 4 -18.17 7.44 -8.19
N VAL A 5 -17.99 6.29 -7.56
CA VAL A 5 -18.99 5.72 -6.68
C VAL A 5 -19.12 6.75 -5.57
N LEU A 6 -20.11 7.62 -5.69
CA LEU A 6 -20.53 8.48 -4.60
C LEU A 6 -20.82 7.53 -3.43
N MET A 7 -19.88 7.48 -2.50
CA MET A 7 -20.10 6.80 -1.23
C MET A 7 -21.41 7.38 -0.70
N SER A 8 -22.41 6.52 -0.54
CA SER A 8 -23.70 6.96 0.03
C SER A 8 -23.39 7.65 1.35
N GLU A 9 -24.10 8.71 1.67
CA GLU A 9 -23.98 9.48 2.93
C GLU A 9 -23.95 8.56 4.17
N LYS A 10 -24.48 7.35 4.04
CA LYS A 10 -24.46 6.30 5.04
C LYS A 10 -23.06 5.86 5.47
N TYR A 11 -22.04 6.03 4.62
CA TYR A 11 -20.63 5.71 4.93
C TYR A 11 -19.79 6.94 5.26
N GLN A 12 -20.31 8.16 5.07
CA GLN A 12 -19.58 9.39 5.43
C GLN A 12 -19.58 9.65 6.94
N ASN A 13 -20.55 9.11 7.67
CA ASN A 13 -20.59 9.18 9.13
C ASN A 13 -19.92 7.96 9.72
N CYS A 14 -18.62 8.02 9.98
CA CYS A 14 -17.91 7.03 10.77
C CYS A 14 -18.49 7.04 12.20
N LEU A 15 -19.54 6.24 12.43
CA LEU A 15 -20.09 6.10 13.77
C LEU A 15 -19.01 5.53 14.70
N PRO A 16 -18.91 6.07 15.92
CA PRO A 16 -17.98 5.53 16.92
C PRO A 16 -18.23 4.04 17.14
N ALA A 17 -17.15 3.29 17.35
CA ALA A 17 -17.28 1.87 17.69
C ALA A 17 -17.95 1.71 19.05
N VAL A 18 -18.91 0.79 19.12
CA VAL A 18 -19.60 0.44 20.38
C VAL A 18 -18.60 -0.10 21.41
N GLN A 19 -17.67 -0.92 20.94
CA GLN A 19 -16.57 -1.45 21.74
C GLN A 19 -15.23 -1.04 21.11
N LYS A 20 -14.42 -0.29 21.85
CA LYS A 20 -13.08 0.09 21.42
C LYS A 20 -12.13 -1.09 21.57
N LYS A 21 -11.26 -1.28 20.59
CA LYS A 21 -10.27 -2.35 20.53
C LYS A 21 -8.87 -1.79 20.29
N ASN A 22 -7.86 -2.56 20.68
CA ASN A 22 -6.47 -2.35 20.31
C ASN A 22 -6.17 -3.19 19.07
N LEU A 23 -5.93 -2.54 17.93
CA LEU A 23 -5.81 -3.18 16.62
C LEU A 23 -4.39 -3.09 16.09
N ALA A 24 -3.88 -4.22 15.57
CA ALA A 24 -2.67 -4.23 14.75
C ALA A 24 -3.05 -4.23 13.28
N VAL A 25 -2.38 -3.40 12.48
CA VAL A 25 -2.46 -3.42 11.01
C VAL A 25 -1.06 -3.69 10.46
N VAL A 26 -0.92 -4.73 9.67
CA VAL A 26 0.36 -5.15 9.10
C VAL A 26 0.39 -4.81 7.61
N GLY A 27 1.20 -3.84 7.26
CA GLY A 27 1.34 -3.28 5.92
C GLY A 27 0.74 -1.88 5.79
N ALA A 28 1.59 -0.87 5.53
CA ALA A 28 1.21 0.51 5.30
C ALA A 28 1.03 0.85 3.81
N GLY A 29 0.55 -0.11 3.04
CA GLY A 29 0.03 0.09 1.69
C GLY A 29 -1.37 0.69 1.70
N PRO A 30 -2.00 0.91 0.51
CA PRO A 30 -3.30 1.57 0.41
C PRO A 30 -4.39 0.97 1.30
N ALA A 31 -4.47 -0.36 1.34
CA ALA A 31 -5.47 -1.07 2.14
C ALA A 31 -5.27 -0.87 3.64
N GLY A 32 -4.02 -1.05 4.13
CA GLY A 32 -3.71 -0.86 5.54
C GLY A 32 -3.88 0.58 6.00
N LEU A 33 -3.48 1.55 5.17
CA LEU A 33 -3.66 2.98 5.44
C LEU A 33 -5.15 3.34 5.56
N ALA A 34 -5.96 2.92 4.58
CA ALA A 34 -7.40 3.18 4.59
C ALA A 34 -8.08 2.54 5.81
N PHE A 35 -7.73 1.29 6.14
CA PHE A 35 -8.27 0.63 7.32
C PHE A 35 -7.86 1.35 8.60
N ALA A 36 -6.56 1.62 8.77
CA ALA A 36 -6.02 2.19 10.01
C ALA A 36 -6.64 3.54 10.36
N ILE A 37 -6.72 4.48 9.40
CA ILE A 37 -7.30 5.81 9.66
C ILE A 37 -8.80 5.73 9.95
N ASN A 38 -9.55 4.88 9.25
CA ASN A 38 -10.99 4.72 9.50
C ASN A 38 -11.27 4.04 10.83
N ALA A 39 -10.50 3.02 11.21
CA ALA A 39 -10.62 2.38 12.50
C ALA A 39 -10.30 3.35 13.65
N ALA A 40 -9.22 4.13 13.53
CA ALA A 40 -8.85 5.15 14.52
C ALA A 40 -9.90 6.26 14.61
N ALA A 41 -10.46 6.73 13.49
CA ALA A 41 -11.54 7.70 13.46
C ALA A 41 -12.80 7.21 14.18
N ARG A 42 -13.03 5.89 14.20
CA ARG A 42 -14.12 5.25 14.96
C ARG A 42 -13.80 5.04 16.44
N GLY A 43 -12.58 5.40 16.87
CA GLY A 43 -12.16 5.38 18.27
C GLY A 43 -11.41 4.14 18.71
N HIS A 44 -11.00 3.24 17.80
CA HIS A 44 -10.07 2.16 18.11
C HIS A 44 -8.66 2.70 18.34
N GLN A 45 -7.89 2.00 19.17
CA GLN A 45 -6.44 2.23 19.26
C GLN A 45 -5.77 1.41 18.15
N VAL A 46 -5.05 2.07 17.24
CA VAL A 46 -4.49 1.41 16.05
C VAL A 46 -2.98 1.58 16.00
N THR A 47 -2.27 0.46 15.85
CA THR A 47 -0.85 0.43 15.53
C THR A 47 -0.68 -0.13 14.11
N LEU A 48 -0.07 0.67 13.24
CA LEU A 48 0.22 0.33 11.84
C LEU A 48 1.70 0.02 11.68
N PHE A 49 2.00 -1.20 11.25
CA PHE A 49 3.37 -1.69 11.03
C PHE A 49 3.70 -1.78 9.55
N ASP A 50 4.93 -1.44 9.19
CA ASP A 50 5.48 -1.73 7.86
C ASP A 50 6.98 -2.03 7.95
N ALA A 51 7.42 -3.00 7.14
CA ALA A 51 8.83 -3.35 7.05
C ALA A 51 9.67 -2.29 6.31
N HIS A 52 9.04 -1.46 5.48
CA HIS A 52 9.70 -0.40 4.72
C HIS A 52 9.86 0.88 5.54
N SER A 53 10.70 1.77 5.03
CA SER A 53 10.99 3.08 5.66
C SER A 53 9.94 4.15 5.38
N GLU A 54 8.98 3.89 4.49
CA GLU A 54 7.91 4.83 4.13
C GLU A 54 6.56 4.12 3.92
N ILE A 55 5.49 4.87 4.11
CA ILE A 55 4.13 4.41 3.80
C ILE A 55 3.89 4.44 2.30
N GLY A 56 2.89 3.68 1.84
CA GLY A 56 2.37 3.77 0.47
C GLY A 56 2.40 2.47 -0.31
N GLY A 57 3.32 1.55 -0.01
CA GLY A 57 3.41 0.27 -0.72
C GLY A 57 3.42 0.44 -2.24
N GLN A 58 2.47 -0.16 -2.95
CA GLN A 58 2.38 -0.08 -4.42
C GLN A 58 2.16 1.34 -4.96
N PHE A 59 1.63 2.27 -4.17
CA PHE A 59 1.52 3.67 -4.62
C PHE A 59 2.87 4.35 -4.80
N ASN A 60 3.91 3.89 -4.10
CA ASN A 60 5.27 4.39 -4.30
C ASN A 60 5.85 4.00 -5.66
N ILE A 61 5.35 2.91 -6.26
CA ILE A 61 5.71 2.48 -7.60
C ILE A 61 4.82 3.20 -8.62
N ALA A 62 3.51 3.21 -8.41
CA ALA A 62 2.55 3.81 -9.32
C ALA A 62 2.80 5.33 -9.55
N LYS A 63 3.19 6.07 -8.51
CA LYS A 63 3.52 7.50 -8.62
C LYS A 63 4.70 7.81 -9.55
N GLN A 64 5.49 6.79 -9.94
CA GLN A 64 6.61 6.96 -10.87
C GLN A 64 6.18 6.93 -12.35
N ILE A 65 4.94 6.50 -12.61
CA ILE A 65 4.39 6.39 -13.95
C ILE A 65 3.90 7.77 -14.39
N PRO A 66 4.31 8.27 -15.57
CA PRO A 66 3.81 9.54 -16.11
C PRO A 66 2.28 9.56 -16.19
N GLY A 67 1.67 10.65 -15.72
CA GLY A 67 0.22 10.80 -15.66
C GLY A 67 -0.45 10.22 -14.41
N LYS A 68 0.33 9.69 -13.46
CA LYS A 68 -0.17 9.16 -12.17
C LYS A 68 0.39 9.93 -10.96
N GLU A 69 0.74 11.19 -11.17
CA GLU A 69 1.33 12.05 -10.15
C GLU A 69 0.39 12.32 -8.96
N GLU A 70 -0.92 12.12 -9.14
CA GLU A 70 -1.92 12.27 -8.07
C GLU A 70 -1.66 11.32 -6.87
N PHE A 71 -0.93 10.23 -7.05
CA PHE A 71 -0.55 9.37 -5.93
C PHE A 71 0.39 10.04 -4.92
N TYR A 72 1.13 11.08 -5.32
CA TYR A 72 1.88 11.90 -4.35
C TYR A 72 0.94 12.60 -3.38
N GLU A 73 -0.16 13.17 -3.88
CA GLU A 73 -1.18 13.83 -3.05
C GLU A 73 -1.93 12.83 -2.18
N THR A 74 -2.23 11.64 -2.71
CA THR A 74 -2.84 10.56 -1.94
C THR A 74 -1.95 10.17 -0.76
N LEU A 75 -0.65 10.01 -0.97
CA LEU A 75 0.29 9.68 0.10
C LEU A 75 0.45 10.84 1.11
N ARG A 76 0.44 12.08 0.64
CA ARG A 76 0.43 13.27 1.50
C ARG A 76 -0.82 13.30 2.40
N TYR A 77 -1.97 13.02 1.83
CA TYR A 77 -3.23 12.89 2.57
C TYR A 77 -3.13 11.82 3.67
N TYR A 78 -2.67 10.61 3.34
CA TYR A 78 -2.55 9.54 4.32
C TYR A 78 -1.57 9.87 5.45
N ARG A 79 -0.43 10.48 5.17
CA ARG A 79 0.51 10.94 6.20
C ARG A 79 -0.17 11.88 7.17
N ARG A 80 -0.91 12.85 6.64
CA ARG A 80 -1.65 13.80 7.47
C ARG A 80 -2.75 13.12 8.29
N MET A 81 -3.48 12.18 7.70
CA MET A 81 -4.56 11.49 8.40
C MET A 81 -4.06 10.57 9.50
N ILE A 82 -2.91 9.93 9.37
CA ILE A 82 -2.26 9.18 10.45
C ILE A 82 -2.05 10.08 11.69
N GLU A 83 -1.52 11.28 11.47
CA GLU A 83 -1.30 12.26 12.56
C GLU A 83 -2.61 12.70 13.20
N VAL A 84 -3.59 13.10 12.38
CA VAL A 84 -4.88 13.63 12.83
C VAL A 84 -5.70 12.59 13.60
N THR A 85 -5.67 11.33 13.15
CA THR A 85 -6.45 10.25 13.78
C THR A 85 -5.71 9.58 14.94
N GLY A 86 -4.42 9.88 15.14
CA GLY A 86 -3.63 9.33 16.23
C GLY A 86 -3.22 7.86 16.03
N VAL A 87 -3.12 7.39 14.78
CA VAL A 87 -2.58 6.07 14.47
C VAL A 87 -1.11 6.00 14.85
N THR A 88 -0.72 5.00 15.64
CA THR A 88 0.68 4.74 15.96
C THR A 88 1.36 4.06 14.78
N LEU A 89 2.25 4.78 14.07
CA LEU A 89 2.98 4.25 12.91
C LEU A 89 4.34 3.70 13.32
N LYS A 90 4.64 2.45 12.92
CA LYS A 90 5.94 1.79 13.11
C LYS A 90 6.48 1.31 11.78
N LEU A 91 7.35 2.11 11.18
CA LEU A 91 8.11 1.80 9.97
C LEU A 91 9.42 1.07 10.30
N ASN A 92 10.07 0.49 9.28
CA ASN A 92 11.27 -0.33 9.41
C ASN A 92 11.07 -1.47 10.44
N HIS A 93 9.86 -1.98 10.55
CA HIS A 93 9.49 -2.96 11.56
C HIS A 93 8.75 -4.16 10.96
N THR A 94 9.44 -5.27 10.84
CA THR A 94 8.83 -6.55 10.51
C THR A 94 8.26 -7.15 11.79
N VAL A 95 6.94 -7.11 11.93
CA VAL A 95 6.25 -7.61 13.11
C VAL A 95 6.22 -9.14 13.12
N THR A 96 6.40 -9.74 14.29
CA THR A 96 6.32 -11.19 14.50
C THR A 96 4.95 -11.61 15.03
N ALA A 97 4.60 -12.89 14.86
CA ALA A 97 3.34 -13.43 15.38
C ALA A 97 3.18 -13.23 16.89
N ASP A 98 4.27 -13.37 17.66
CA ASP A 98 4.23 -13.18 19.11
C ASP A 98 3.89 -11.74 19.51
N GLN A 99 4.40 -10.75 18.76
CA GLN A 99 4.09 -9.34 18.98
C GLN A 99 2.62 -9.03 18.72
N LEU A 100 1.99 -9.77 17.81
CA LEU A 100 0.58 -9.58 17.45
C LEU A 100 -0.39 -10.11 18.51
N GLN A 101 0.04 -11.01 19.37
CA GLN A 101 -0.78 -11.54 20.47
C GLN A 101 -1.18 -10.48 21.51
N ALA A 102 -0.48 -9.34 21.55
CA ALA A 102 -0.79 -8.23 22.43
C ALA A 102 -1.96 -7.36 21.94
N PHE A 103 -2.53 -7.66 20.78
CA PHE A 103 -3.64 -6.91 20.16
C PHE A 103 -4.94 -7.74 20.21
N ASP A 104 -6.07 -7.05 20.28
CA ASP A 104 -7.38 -7.71 20.27
C ASP A 104 -7.67 -8.33 18.90
N GLU A 105 -7.28 -7.65 17.82
CA GLU A 105 -7.41 -8.13 16.45
C GLU A 105 -6.24 -7.66 15.58
N THR A 106 -5.92 -8.46 14.56
CA THR A 106 -4.88 -8.17 13.59
C THR A 106 -5.43 -8.17 12.18
N ILE A 107 -5.11 -7.11 11.43
CA ILE A 107 -5.47 -6.93 10.03
C ILE A 107 -4.22 -7.10 9.18
N LEU A 108 -4.22 -8.12 8.32
CA LEU A 108 -3.14 -8.38 7.38
C LEU A 108 -3.41 -7.64 6.07
N ALA A 109 -2.58 -6.65 5.76
CA ALA A 109 -2.61 -5.84 4.55
C ALA A 109 -1.22 -5.80 3.89
N SER A 110 -0.50 -6.92 3.93
CA SER A 110 0.91 -7.04 3.50
C SER A 110 1.13 -6.89 1.99
N GLY A 111 0.07 -6.74 1.19
CA GLY A 111 0.15 -6.50 -0.24
C GLY A 111 0.38 -7.76 -1.07
N ILE A 112 1.05 -7.58 -2.21
CA ILE A 112 1.31 -8.63 -3.19
C ILE A 112 2.80 -8.72 -3.51
N VAL A 113 3.23 -9.90 -3.91
CA VAL A 113 4.54 -10.14 -4.53
C VAL A 113 4.33 -10.41 -6.02
N PRO A 114 5.07 -9.75 -6.91
CA PRO A 114 4.98 -10.00 -8.34
C PRO A 114 5.28 -11.45 -8.68
N ARG A 115 4.47 -12.02 -9.55
CA ARG A 115 4.70 -13.37 -10.06
C ARG A 115 5.81 -13.34 -11.12
N THR A 116 6.76 -14.26 -11.03
CA THR A 116 7.70 -14.57 -12.11
C THR A 116 7.09 -15.65 -13.00
N PRO A 117 6.72 -15.35 -14.25
CA PRO A 117 6.14 -16.36 -15.14
C PRO A 117 7.20 -17.39 -15.59
N PRO A 118 6.85 -18.65 -15.85
CA PRO A 118 7.77 -19.66 -16.34
C PRO A 118 8.01 -19.46 -17.87
N ILE A 119 8.94 -18.57 -18.19
CA ILE A 119 9.32 -18.26 -19.58
C ILE A 119 10.80 -18.58 -19.73
N ASP A 120 11.18 -19.27 -20.79
CA ASP A 120 12.59 -19.58 -21.09
C ASP A 120 13.40 -18.30 -21.21
N GLY A 121 14.51 -18.22 -20.47
CA GLY A 121 15.37 -17.05 -20.46
C GLY A 121 14.94 -15.93 -19.52
N ILE A 122 13.94 -16.13 -18.65
CA ILE A 122 13.49 -15.11 -17.68
C ILE A 122 14.61 -14.65 -16.72
N ASP A 123 15.57 -15.54 -16.44
CA ASP A 123 16.69 -15.24 -15.55
C ASP A 123 17.89 -14.57 -16.28
N HIS A 124 17.74 -14.26 -17.58
CA HIS A 124 18.81 -13.61 -18.33
C HIS A 124 19.04 -12.18 -17.81
N PRO A 125 20.30 -11.70 -17.65
CA PRO A 125 20.60 -10.38 -17.09
C PRO A 125 20.00 -9.17 -17.82
N LYS A 126 19.52 -9.36 -19.05
CA LYS A 126 18.80 -8.32 -19.82
C LYS A 126 17.32 -8.24 -19.50
N VAL A 127 16.78 -9.20 -18.74
CA VAL A 127 15.37 -9.21 -18.35
C VAL A 127 15.24 -8.39 -17.09
N LEU A 128 14.36 -7.39 -17.14
CA LEU A 128 14.06 -6.51 -16.02
C LEU A 128 12.58 -6.66 -15.65
N SER A 129 12.29 -6.74 -14.37
CA SER A 129 10.94 -6.60 -13.87
C SER A 129 10.51 -5.12 -13.86
N TYR A 130 9.22 -4.87 -13.78
CA TYR A 130 8.74 -3.50 -13.60
C TYR A 130 9.26 -2.85 -12.30
N LEU A 131 9.56 -3.65 -11.28
CA LEU A 131 10.15 -3.15 -10.03
C LEU A 131 11.57 -2.64 -10.25
N ASP A 132 12.39 -3.38 -11.00
CA ASP A 132 13.76 -2.97 -11.32
C ASP A 132 13.75 -1.61 -12.03
N VAL A 133 12.79 -1.41 -12.95
CA VAL A 133 12.71 -0.17 -13.72
C VAL A 133 12.10 0.98 -12.89
N LEU A 134 10.93 0.78 -12.27
CA LEU A 134 10.19 1.86 -11.63
C LEU A 134 10.70 2.19 -10.21
N ARG A 135 11.05 1.17 -9.44
CA ARG A 135 11.54 1.35 -8.07
C ARG A 135 13.05 1.55 -8.04
N ASP A 136 13.80 0.65 -8.69
CA ASP A 136 15.26 0.58 -8.55
C ASP A 136 15.98 1.39 -9.63
N LYS A 137 15.23 1.99 -10.59
CA LYS A 137 15.72 2.87 -11.65
C LYS A 137 16.79 2.21 -12.53
N ALA A 138 16.66 0.90 -12.78
CA ALA A 138 17.55 0.18 -13.66
C ALA A 138 17.59 0.81 -15.06
N PRO A 139 18.75 0.97 -15.68
CA PRO A 139 18.88 1.58 -16.99
C PRO A 139 18.20 0.72 -18.07
N VAL A 140 17.39 1.35 -18.89
CA VAL A 140 16.67 0.71 -20.00
C VAL A 140 17.26 1.23 -21.31
N GLY A 141 17.52 0.30 -22.24
CA GLY A 141 18.08 0.65 -23.56
C GLY A 141 17.04 1.24 -24.53
N ASN A 142 17.51 1.67 -25.70
CA ASN A 142 16.66 2.30 -26.72
C ASN A 142 15.72 1.32 -27.47
N LYS A 143 15.96 0.01 -27.35
CA LYS A 143 15.11 -1.03 -27.93
C LYS A 143 14.65 -1.95 -26.82
N VAL A 144 13.37 -1.95 -26.56
CA VAL A 144 12.75 -2.70 -25.46
C VAL A 144 11.63 -3.58 -26.02
N ALA A 145 11.58 -4.81 -25.53
CA ALA A 145 10.43 -5.69 -25.71
C ALA A 145 9.70 -5.82 -24.38
N ILE A 146 8.40 -5.54 -24.35
CA ILE A 146 7.56 -5.70 -23.17
C ILE A 146 6.80 -7.02 -23.30
N ILE A 147 6.96 -7.90 -22.31
CA ILE A 147 6.27 -9.18 -22.27
C ILE A 147 5.06 -9.06 -21.35
N GLY A 148 3.88 -9.07 -21.95
CA GLY A 148 2.59 -8.87 -21.29
C GLY A 148 2.01 -7.50 -21.55
N CYS A 149 0.70 -7.44 -21.77
CA CYS A 149 -0.06 -6.22 -22.02
C CYS A 149 -1.26 -6.10 -21.06
N GLY A 150 -1.05 -6.51 -19.81
CA GLY A 150 -1.97 -6.19 -18.71
C GLY A 150 -1.78 -4.75 -18.24
N GLY A 151 -2.48 -4.37 -17.17
CA GLY A 151 -2.42 -2.99 -16.65
C GLY A 151 -1.01 -2.44 -16.44
N ILE A 152 -0.11 -3.24 -15.86
CA ILE A 152 1.29 -2.82 -15.61
C ILE A 152 2.11 -2.74 -16.90
N GLY A 153 1.88 -3.64 -17.84
CA GLY A 153 2.64 -3.67 -19.10
C GLY A 153 2.18 -2.60 -20.10
N PHE A 154 0.99 -2.03 -19.89
CA PHE A 154 0.43 -0.96 -20.70
C PHE A 154 0.84 0.45 -20.18
N ASP A 155 0.97 0.59 -18.87
CA ASP A 155 1.44 1.81 -18.21
C ASP A 155 2.93 2.07 -18.49
#